data_485ba27774d02cc322f92f5c6f2244c4
#
_entry.id   485ba27774d02cc322f92f5c6f2244c4
#
_cell.length_a   1.000
_cell.length_b   1.000
_cell.length_c   1.000
_cell.angle_alpha   90.00
_cell.angle_beta   90.00
_cell.angle_gamma   90.00
#
_symmetry.space_group_name_H-M   'P 1'
#
loop_
_entity.id
_entity.type
_entity.pdbx_description
1 polymer ?
#
loop_
_entity_poly.entity_id
_entity_poly.type
_entity_poly.pdbx_seq_one_letter_code
_entity_poly.pdbx_strand_id
1 'polypeptide(L)'
;GAMLMMASSHYASFFISLELMSIPVYGMLAYTHQRTKSLEAGVKYLVLSATASAMLLMGMAYIYAYTGSLSFYDSVQALIENISQPMVILGLGLIIFAVAFKLSLAPFHKWTPDVYAGAPAPMATFLATAAKVATIGLFVRYLLTSGAILIDSIVTILTILAVLSIVVGNLLAVKQVNLKRILAYSSIAHFGYLLIGLISMTYASLGNVSVYVITYVLTTIGAFGAIALMSSPYNNLDEAESLADYRGLFWRRPVLTAVLTVMMLCLAGIPLTAGFIGKFLVIMAAVTTQHWFLAAMIIVGSGIGLYYYLRVMVVMYMTPPETPRIDAEKEWGQKVGGIMVLIVTAAVLLIGVYPDPIIQLALETEILSPLHFMLSQQ
;
A
#
# COMPACT_ATOMS: atom_id res chain seq x y z
N GLY A 1 6.05 -13.27 9.99
CA GLY A 1 4.69 -12.73 10.21
C GLY A 1 3.98 -12.49 8.89
N ALA A 2 4.55 -11.70 7.98
CA ALA A 2 3.93 -11.35 6.69
C ALA A 2 3.59 -12.60 5.84
N MET A 3 4.50 -13.55 5.72
CA MET A 3 4.27 -14.80 4.96
C MET A 3 3.18 -15.66 5.61
N LEU A 4 3.21 -15.81 6.94
CA LEU A 4 2.17 -16.55 7.67
C LEU A 4 0.80 -15.87 7.54
N MET A 5 0.76 -14.54 7.51
CA MET A 5 -0.48 -13.78 7.33
C MET A 5 -1.12 -14.07 5.97
N MET A 6 -0.36 -14.06 4.89
CA MET A 6 -0.86 -14.38 3.55
C MET A 6 -1.34 -15.84 3.42
N ALA A 7 -0.74 -16.76 4.18
CA ALA A 7 -1.10 -18.18 4.19
C ALA A 7 -2.29 -18.50 5.12
N SER A 8 -2.74 -17.54 5.95
CA SER A 8 -3.78 -17.78 6.96
C SER A 8 -5.14 -18.03 6.32
N SER A 9 -5.83 -19.07 6.83
CA SER A 9 -7.22 -19.45 6.49
C SER A 9 -8.11 -19.56 7.73
N HIS A 10 -7.62 -19.11 8.87
CA HIS A 10 -8.23 -19.26 10.18
C HIS A 10 -8.06 -17.97 10.99
N TYR A 11 -9.10 -17.53 11.72
CA TYR A 11 -9.07 -16.28 12.48
C TYR A 11 -7.92 -16.19 13.49
N ALA A 12 -7.61 -17.28 14.20
CA ALA A 12 -6.49 -17.28 15.15
C ALA A 12 -5.13 -17.13 14.44
N SER A 13 -4.90 -17.82 13.31
CA SER A 13 -3.66 -17.65 12.55
C SER A 13 -3.54 -16.27 11.95
N PHE A 14 -4.64 -15.65 11.52
CA PHE A 14 -4.68 -14.27 11.09
C PHE A 14 -4.17 -13.33 12.20
N PHE A 15 -4.75 -13.43 13.41
CA PHE A 15 -4.36 -12.58 14.53
C PHE A 15 -2.89 -12.78 14.93
N ILE A 16 -2.46 -14.04 15.12
CA ILE A 16 -1.09 -14.35 15.53
C ILE A 16 -0.08 -13.86 14.50
N SER A 17 -0.33 -14.08 13.22
CA SER A 17 0.59 -13.65 12.16
C SER A 17 0.65 -12.11 12.02
N LEU A 18 -0.48 -11.43 12.25
CA LEU A 18 -0.54 -9.97 12.26
C LEU A 18 0.29 -9.40 13.42
N GLU A 19 0.18 -9.97 14.62
CA GLU A 19 0.99 -9.53 15.78
C GLU A 19 2.47 -9.89 15.60
N LEU A 20 2.77 -11.09 15.09
CA LEU A 20 4.14 -11.50 14.78
C LEU A 20 4.84 -10.54 13.78
N MET A 21 4.08 -9.93 12.87
CA MET A 21 4.59 -8.89 11.99
C MET A 21 4.69 -7.53 12.69
N SER A 22 3.71 -7.18 13.52
CA SER A 22 3.56 -5.82 14.06
C SER A 22 4.50 -5.53 15.24
N ILE A 23 4.71 -6.49 16.15
CA ILE A 23 5.52 -6.29 17.36
C ILE A 23 6.97 -5.89 17.05
N PRO A 24 7.71 -6.58 16.15
CA PRO A 24 9.06 -6.15 15.78
C PRO A 24 9.10 -4.76 15.14
N VAL A 25 8.06 -4.39 14.39
CA VAL A 25 7.97 -3.09 13.73
C VAL A 25 7.94 -1.95 14.73
N TYR A 26 7.31 -2.09 15.89
CA TYR A 26 7.31 -1.05 16.93
C TYR A 26 8.74 -0.65 17.35
N GLY A 27 9.59 -1.65 17.63
CA GLY A 27 11.00 -1.43 17.96
C GLY A 27 11.80 -0.85 16.80
N MET A 28 11.56 -1.35 15.58
CA MET A 28 12.30 -0.87 14.41
C MET A 28 11.93 0.55 14.01
N LEU A 29 10.68 1.01 14.24
CA LEU A 29 10.28 2.41 14.02
C LEU A 29 11.00 3.35 14.98
N ALA A 30 11.20 2.94 16.24
CA ALA A 30 11.91 3.69 17.26
C ALA A 30 13.43 3.44 17.27
N TYR A 31 13.97 2.70 16.28
CA TYR A 31 15.38 2.30 16.25
C TYR A 31 16.34 3.49 16.35
N THR A 32 16.03 4.59 15.66
CA THR A 32 16.80 5.84 15.79
C THR A 32 16.33 6.65 17.00
N HIS A 33 16.51 6.08 18.19
CA HIS A 33 16.00 6.60 19.48
C HIS A 33 16.51 8.02 19.83
N GLN A 34 17.60 8.48 19.24
CA GLN A 34 18.11 9.85 19.37
C GLN A 34 17.22 10.90 18.67
N ARG A 35 16.33 10.47 17.77
CA ARG A 35 15.38 11.32 17.07
C ARG A 35 14.02 11.29 17.76
N THR A 36 13.56 12.41 18.28
CA THR A 36 12.25 12.53 18.92
C THR A 36 11.11 12.13 17.99
N LYS A 37 11.19 12.48 16.70
CA LYS A 37 10.22 12.08 15.67
C LYS A 37 10.11 10.57 15.49
N SER A 38 11.22 9.84 15.61
CA SER A 38 11.25 8.38 15.49
C SER A 38 10.59 7.70 16.69
N LEU A 39 10.87 8.17 17.90
CA LEU A 39 10.20 7.70 19.12
C LEU A 39 8.69 7.99 19.08
N GLU A 40 8.32 9.21 18.67
CA GLU A 40 6.91 9.59 18.50
C GLU A 40 6.19 8.69 17.50
N ALA A 41 6.82 8.42 16.34
CA ALA A 41 6.28 7.52 15.33
C ALA A 41 6.09 6.10 15.86
N GLY A 42 7.07 5.57 16.61
CA GLY A 42 6.99 4.25 17.23
C GLY A 42 5.86 4.14 18.25
N VAL A 43 5.73 5.12 19.16
CA VAL A 43 4.66 5.15 20.17
C VAL A 43 3.28 5.34 19.55
N LYS A 44 3.13 6.26 18.57
CA LYS A 44 1.87 6.45 17.85
C LYS A 44 1.43 5.16 17.15
N TYR A 45 2.35 4.50 16.45
CA TYR A 45 2.02 3.25 15.75
C TYR A 45 1.67 2.13 16.73
N LEU A 46 2.42 1.98 17.84
CA LEU A 46 2.14 0.98 18.88
C LEU A 46 0.72 1.13 19.44
N VAL A 47 0.36 2.32 19.90
CA VAL A 47 -0.94 2.55 20.57
C VAL A 47 -2.10 2.34 19.59
N LEU A 48 -2.01 2.93 18.39
CA LEU A 48 -3.09 2.83 17.40
C LEU A 48 -3.19 1.42 16.79
N SER A 49 -2.04 0.76 16.57
CA SER A 49 -2.02 -0.62 16.07
C SER A 49 -2.57 -1.60 17.10
N ALA A 50 -2.22 -1.47 18.39
CA ALA A 50 -2.77 -2.30 19.47
C ALA A 50 -4.30 -2.12 19.60
N THR A 51 -4.80 -0.88 19.44
CA THR A 51 -6.24 -0.62 19.39
C THR A 51 -6.91 -1.34 18.22
N ALA A 52 -6.31 -1.28 17.03
CA ALA A 52 -6.85 -1.99 15.87
C ALA A 52 -6.84 -3.51 16.06
N SER A 53 -5.81 -4.07 16.68
CA SER A 53 -5.72 -5.50 17.03
C SER A 53 -6.78 -5.93 18.05
N ALA A 54 -7.07 -5.08 19.04
CA ALA A 54 -8.15 -5.35 20.00
C ALA A 54 -9.53 -5.35 19.32
N MET A 55 -9.76 -4.41 18.39
CA MET A 55 -10.97 -4.40 17.57
C MET A 55 -11.09 -5.64 16.68
N LEU A 56 -9.98 -6.11 16.11
CA LEU A 56 -9.92 -7.34 15.32
C LEU A 56 -10.33 -8.54 16.17
N LEU A 57 -9.76 -8.71 17.36
CA LEU A 57 -10.12 -9.80 18.28
C LEU A 57 -11.59 -9.77 18.67
N MET A 58 -12.13 -8.59 18.97
CA MET A 58 -13.54 -8.45 19.29
C MET A 58 -14.42 -8.84 18.10
N GLY A 59 -14.05 -8.40 16.88
CA GLY A 59 -14.76 -8.78 15.66
C GLY A 59 -14.77 -10.30 15.44
N MET A 60 -13.62 -10.95 15.62
CA MET A 60 -13.49 -12.41 15.53
C MET A 60 -14.34 -13.12 16.58
N ALA A 61 -14.38 -12.61 17.83
CA ALA A 61 -15.19 -13.18 18.90
C ALA A 61 -16.69 -13.11 18.56
N TYR A 62 -17.18 -12.01 17.98
CA TYR A 62 -18.57 -11.90 17.56
C TYR A 62 -18.91 -12.88 16.43
N ILE A 63 -18.01 -13.03 15.44
CA ILE A 63 -18.22 -14.02 14.38
C ILE A 63 -18.23 -15.43 14.97
N TYR A 64 -17.25 -15.77 15.80
CA TYR A 64 -17.19 -17.08 16.46
C TYR A 64 -18.42 -17.41 17.31
N ALA A 65 -18.96 -16.44 18.02
CA ALA A 65 -20.16 -16.63 18.85
C ALA A 65 -21.39 -17.09 18.03
N TYR A 66 -21.49 -16.70 16.77
CA TYR A 66 -22.59 -17.11 15.87
C TYR A 66 -22.25 -18.34 15.02
N THR A 67 -21.01 -18.43 14.55
CA THR A 67 -20.63 -19.50 13.61
C THR A 67 -20.15 -20.77 14.31
N GLY A 68 -19.64 -20.64 15.55
CA GLY A 68 -18.99 -21.74 16.27
C GLY A 68 -17.65 -22.18 15.66
N SER A 69 -17.21 -21.54 14.57
CA SER A 69 -15.99 -21.89 13.86
C SER A 69 -15.02 -20.71 13.77
N LEU A 70 -13.73 -21.02 13.84
CA LEU A 70 -12.64 -20.06 13.58
C LEU A 70 -12.02 -20.22 12.19
N SER A 71 -12.49 -21.16 11.38
CA SER A 71 -12.11 -21.32 9.96
C SER A 71 -12.85 -20.32 9.11
N PHE A 72 -12.18 -19.68 8.15
CA PHE A 72 -12.83 -18.77 7.20
C PHE A 72 -13.87 -19.51 6.36
N TYR A 73 -13.54 -20.70 5.91
CA TYR A 73 -14.41 -21.52 5.06
C TYR A 73 -15.64 -22.03 5.81
N ASP A 74 -15.46 -22.63 6.98
CA ASP A 74 -16.57 -23.24 7.73
C ASP A 74 -17.53 -22.19 8.28
N SER A 75 -17.11 -20.92 8.36
CA SER A 75 -17.97 -19.82 8.80
C SER A 75 -18.88 -19.25 7.70
N VAL A 76 -18.64 -19.57 6.40
CA VAL A 76 -19.34 -18.97 5.25
C VAL A 76 -20.85 -19.08 5.34
N GLN A 77 -21.37 -20.30 5.47
CA GLN A 77 -22.81 -20.55 5.46
C GLN A 77 -23.48 -19.86 6.63
N ALA A 78 -22.92 -20.00 7.83
CA ALA A 78 -23.46 -19.38 9.04
C ALA A 78 -23.38 -17.84 8.96
N LEU A 79 -22.38 -17.26 8.30
CA LEU A 79 -22.30 -15.81 8.06
C LEU A 79 -23.41 -15.33 7.13
N ILE A 80 -23.63 -16.02 6.01
CA ILE A 80 -24.65 -15.64 5.02
C ILE A 80 -26.05 -15.76 5.63
N GLU A 81 -26.34 -16.85 6.34
CA GLU A 81 -27.63 -17.08 6.99
C GLU A 81 -27.93 -16.07 8.11
N ASN A 82 -26.89 -15.61 8.81
CA ASN A 82 -27.03 -14.71 9.96
C ASN A 82 -26.60 -13.27 9.68
N ILE A 83 -26.48 -12.87 8.43
CA ILE A 83 -25.97 -11.54 8.06
C ILE A 83 -26.85 -10.39 8.58
N SER A 84 -28.14 -10.63 8.83
CA SER A 84 -29.06 -9.66 9.42
C SER A 84 -28.86 -9.47 10.93
N GLN A 85 -28.12 -10.35 11.58
CA GLN A 85 -27.87 -10.26 13.03
C GLN A 85 -26.92 -9.11 13.35
N PRO A 86 -27.28 -8.20 14.28
CA PRO A 86 -26.44 -7.03 14.59
C PRO A 86 -25.01 -7.37 15.03
N MET A 87 -24.82 -8.48 15.76
CA MET A 87 -23.49 -8.91 16.21
C MET A 87 -22.62 -9.39 15.06
N VAL A 88 -23.20 -10.05 14.04
CA VAL A 88 -22.44 -10.49 12.85
C VAL A 88 -22.00 -9.28 12.02
N ILE A 89 -22.91 -8.32 11.79
CA ILE A 89 -22.59 -7.07 11.08
C ILE A 89 -21.50 -6.31 11.83
N LEU A 90 -21.63 -6.18 13.15
CA LEU A 90 -20.64 -5.50 13.99
C LEU A 90 -19.28 -6.24 13.95
N GLY A 91 -19.31 -7.57 14.01
CA GLY A 91 -18.10 -8.41 13.93
C GLY A 91 -17.34 -8.21 12.62
N LEU A 92 -18.05 -8.27 11.48
CA LEU A 92 -17.47 -8.00 10.15
C LEU A 92 -16.97 -6.56 10.04
N GLY A 93 -17.73 -5.59 10.55
CA GLY A 93 -17.33 -4.18 10.58
C GLY A 93 -16.04 -3.95 11.37
N LEU A 94 -15.85 -4.60 12.51
CA LEU A 94 -14.63 -4.51 13.32
C LEU A 94 -13.42 -5.17 12.63
N ILE A 95 -13.61 -6.29 11.93
CA ILE A 95 -12.55 -6.92 11.12
C ILE A 95 -12.15 -5.99 9.98
N ILE A 96 -13.14 -5.44 9.25
CA ILE A 96 -12.87 -4.48 8.15
C ILE A 96 -12.17 -3.23 8.69
N PHE A 97 -12.58 -2.71 9.85
CA PHE A 97 -11.90 -1.59 10.51
C PHE A 97 -10.42 -1.88 10.75
N ALA A 98 -10.09 -3.03 11.32
CA ALA A 98 -8.71 -3.40 11.62
C ALA A 98 -7.86 -3.54 10.34
N VAL A 99 -8.43 -4.15 9.29
CA VAL A 99 -7.77 -4.25 7.97
C VAL A 99 -7.62 -2.86 7.33
N ALA A 100 -8.65 -2.03 7.38
CA ALA A 100 -8.62 -0.66 6.86
C ALA A 100 -7.55 0.20 7.56
N PHE A 101 -7.39 0.04 8.87
CA PHE A 101 -6.30 0.67 9.63
C PHE A 101 -4.93 0.22 9.12
N LYS A 102 -4.70 -1.10 8.99
CA LYS A 102 -3.43 -1.66 8.52
C LYS A 102 -3.10 -1.25 7.08
N LEU A 103 -4.10 -1.16 6.21
CA LEU A 103 -3.96 -0.67 4.83
C LEU A 103 -3.89 0.86 4.73
N SER A 104 -4.10 1.57 5.84
CA SER A 104 -4.13 3.04 5.89
C SER A 104 -5.28 3.66 5.10
N LEU A 105 -6.44 3.01 5.06
CA LEU A 105 -7.60 3.54 4.36
C LEU A 105 -8.25 4.69 5.13
N ALA A 106 -8.75 5.69 4.43
CA ALA A 106 -9.52 6.75 5.06
C ALA A 106 -10.88 6.21 5.53
N PRO A 107 -11.30 6.57 6.77
CA PRO A 107 -10.78 7.60 7.67
C PRO A 107 -9.67 7.14 8.64
N PHE A 108 -9.22 5.89 8.61
CA PHE A 108 -8.28 5.28 9.56
C PHE A 108 -6.80 5.50 9.21
N HIS A 109 -6.51 6.45 8.34
CA HIS A 109 -5.20 6.72 7.72
C HIS A 109 -4.26 7.64 8.52
N LYS A 110 -4.74 8.34 9.54
CA LYS A 110 -4.02 9.46 10.18
C LYS A 110 -2.62 9.12 10.71
N TRP A 111 -2.40 7.87 11.07
CA TRP A 111 -1.11 7.39 11.56
C TRP A 111 -0.02 7.36 10.47
N THR A 112 -0.41 7.09 9.22
CA THR A 112 0.53 6.78 8.14
C THR A 112 1.44 7.93 7.76
N PRO A 113 0.98 9.17 7.57
CA PRO A 113 1.87 10.28 7.24
C PRO A 113 2.85 10.62 8.36
N ASP A 114 2.43 10.50 9.62
CA ASP A 114 3.27 10.79 10.77
C ASP A 114 4.33 9.69 10.98
N VAL A 115 3.91 8.42 10.87
CA VAL A 115 4.81 7.27 11.03
C VAL A 115 5.81 7.19 9.88
N TYR A 116 5.39 7.40 8.62
CA TYR A 116 6.33 7.35 7.50
C TYR A 116 7.34 8.49 7.54
N ALA A 117 6.92 9.69 7.97
CA ALA A 117 7.84 10.81 8.10
C ALA A 117 8.80 10.63 9.28
N GLY A 118 8.32 10.13 10.43
CA GLY A 118 9.17 9.95 11.62
C GLY A 118 10.07 8.71 11.56
N ALA A 119 9.68 7.66 10.84
CA ALA A 119 10.43 6.41 10.72
C ALA A 119 11.69 6.59 9.86
N PRO A 120 12.76 5.79 10.10
CA PRO A 120 13.84 5.63 9.14
C PRO A 120 13.31 5.17 7.78
N ALA A 121 13.87 5.69 6.66
CA ALA A 121 13.38 5.39 5.32
C ALA A 121 13.25 3.89 5.00
N PRO A 122 14.18 2.98 5.40
CA PRO A 122 14.01 1.54 5.20
C PRO A 122 12.80 0.97 5.92
N MET A 123 12.47 1.48 7.12
CA MET A 123 11.30 1.03 7.88
C MET A 123 9.99 1.56 7.30
N ALA A 124 10.00 2.80 6.83
CA ALA A 124 8.87 3.35 6.07
C ALA A 124 8.62 2.52 4.78
N THR A 125 9.70 2.06 4.11
CA THR A 125 9.61 1.15 2.96
C THR A 125 8.93 -0.15 3.33
N PHE A 126 9.36 -0.81 4.41
CA PHE A 126 8.77 -2.06 4.87
C PHE A 126 7.26 -1.91 5.16
N LEU A 127 6.89 -0.84 5.89
CA LEU A 127 5.48 -0.55 6.19
C LEU A 127 4.65 -0.24 4.94
N ALA A 128 5.25 0.46 3.97
CA ALA A 128 4.57 0.83 2.74
C ALA A 128 4.42 -0.35 1.76
N THR A 129 5.27 -1.38 1.86
CA THR A 129 5.33 -2.51 0.93
C THR A 129 4.95 -3.82 1.60
N ALA A 130 5.88 -4.53 2.22
CA ALA A 130 5.70 -5.89 2.72
C ALA A 130 4.51 -6.01 3.70
N ALA A 131 4.37 -5.07 4.63
CA ALA A 131 3.27 -5.09 5.60
C ALA A 131 1.90 -4.92 4.92
N LYS A 132 1.79 -4.03 3.92
CA LYS A 132 0.55 -3.79 3.20
C LYS A 132 0.24 -4.92 2.21
N VAL A 133 1.24 -5.46 1.53
CA VAL A 133 1.07 -6.64 0.64
C VAL A 133 0.54 -7.83 1.43
N ALA A 134 1.13 -8.12 2.58
CA ALA A 134 0.66 -9.20 3.43
C ALA A 134 -0.79 -8.98 3.90
N THR A 135 -1.12 -7.74 4.27
CA THR A 135 -2.48 -7.40 4.72
C THR A 135 -3.50 -7.51 3.59
N ILE A 136 -3.18 -7.01 2.38
CA ILE A 136 -4.10 -7.09 1.24
C ILE A 136 -4.26 -8.53 0.75
N GLY A 137 -3.17 -9.31 0.71
CA GLY A 137 -3.21 -10.72 0.32
C GLY A 137 -4.09 -11.54 1.26
N LEU A 138 -3.94 -11.35 2.57
CA LEU A 138 -4.85 -11.95 3.55
C LEU A 138 -6.29 -11.47 3.36
N PHE A 139 -6.49 -10.18 3.15
CA PHE A 139 -7.84 -9.61 3.02
C PHE A 139 -8.57 -10.14 1.78
N VAL A 140 -7.88 -10.25 0.66
CA VAL A 140 -8.40 -10.90 -0.54
C VAL A 140 -8.81 -12.34 -0.23
N ARG A 141 -7.91 -13.11 0.37
CA ARG A 141 -8.21 -14.50 0.77
C ARG A 141 -9.42 -14.56 1.70
N TYR A 142 -9.47 -13.71 2.72
CA TYR A 142 -10.59 -13.65 3.64
C TYR A 142 -11.91 -13.36 2.93
N LEU A 143 -11.98 -12.31 2.11
CA LEU A 143 -13.19 -11.93 1.38
C LEU A 143 -13.72 -13.05 0.48
N LEU A 144 -12.81 -13.77 -0.16
CA LEU A 144 -13.15 -14.86 -1.08
C LEU A 144 -13.55 -16.14 -0.34
N THR A 145 -12.76 -16.56 0.64
CA THR A 145 -13.03 -17.81 1.37
C THR A 145 -14.18 -17.73 2.35
N SER A 146 -14.48 -16.56 2.90
CA SER A 146 -15.63 -16.33 3.79
C SER A 146 -16.90 -15.93 3.05
N GLY A 147 -16.86 -15.76 1.71
CA GLY A 147 -18.00 -15.27 0.93
C GLY A 147 -18.41 -13.82 1.26
N ALA A 148 -17.65 -13.12 2.08
CA ALA A 148 -18.00 -11.76 2.53
C ALA A 148 -18.11 -10.75 1.36
N ILE A 149 -17.42 -10.99 0.26
CA ILE A 149 -17.50 -10.15 -0.95
C ILE A 149 -18.86 -10.21 -1.64
N LEU A 150 -19.65 -11.25 -1.39
CA LEU A 150 -21.01 -11.40 -1.95
C LEU A 150 -22.08 -10.61 -1.18
N ILE A 151 -21.69 -10.00 -0.06
CA ILE A 151 -22.60 -9.26 0.82
C ILE A 151 -22.61 -7.78 0.38
N ASP A 152 -23.74 -7.29 -0.10
CA ASP A 152 -23.91 -5.92 -0.61
C ASP A 152 -23.47 -4.84 0.38
N SER A 153 -23.75 -5.05 1.68
CA SER A 153 -23.34 -4.11 2.73
C SER A 153 -21.82 -4.00 2.84
N ILE A 154 -21.10 -5.12 2.66
CA ILE A 154 -19.64 -5.15 2.67
C ILE A 154 -19.08 -4.42 1.45
N VAL A 155 -19.61 -4.71 0.26
CA VAL A 155 -19.22 -4.02 -0.99
C VAL A 155 -19.44 -2.51 -0.86
N THR A 156 -20.55 -2.10 -0.26
CA THR A 156 -20.86 -0.68 -0.01
C THR A 156 -19.84 -0.04 0.93
N ILE A 157 -19.49 -0.70 2.04
CA ILE A 157 -18.46 -0.21 2.97
C ILE A 157 -17.11 -0.09 2.27
N LEU A 158 -16.70 -1.11 1.51
CA LEU A 158 -15.44 -1.08 0.76
C LEU A 158 -15.42 0.04 -0.29
N THR A 159 -16.56 0.28 -0.96
CA THR A 159 -16.75 1.39 -1.90
C THR A 159 -16.55 2.75 -1.23
N ILE A 160 -17.15 2.96 -0.07
CA ILE A 160 -16.99 4.20 0.71
C ILE A 160 -15.53 4.39 1.13
N LEU A 161 -14.89 3.34 1.65
CA LEU A 161 -13.47 3.38 2.04
C LEU A 161 -12.56 3.67 0.85
N ALA A 162 -12.84 3.09 -0.32
CA ALA A 162 -12.07 3.32 -1.54
C ALA A 162 -12.16 4.78 -1.99
N VAL A 163 -13.37 5.30 -2.12
CA VAL A 163 -13.63 6.69 -2.55
C VAL A 163 -13.02 7.70 -1.57
N LEU A 164 -13.26 7.51 -0.26
CA LEU A 164 -12.67 8.37 0.76
C LEU A 164 -11.13 8.35 0.72
N SER A 165 -10.52 7.17 0.53
CA SER A 165 -9.07 7.03 0.47
C SER A 165 -8.49 7.74 -0.74
N ILE A 166 -9.14 7.64 -1.90
CA ILE A 166 -8.73 8.34 -3.13
C ILE A 166 -8.81 9.86 -2.92
N VAL A 167 -9.95 10.35 -2.44
CA VAL A 167 -10.16 11.80 -2.27
C VAL A 167 -9.22 12.37 -1.21
N VAL A 168 -9.24 11.81 0.00
CA VAL A 168 -8.45 12.30 1.13
C VAL A 168 -6.95 12.16 0.85
N GLY A 169 -6.51 10.99 0.34
CA GLY A 169 -5.12 10.74 0.03
C GLY A 169 -4.56 11.74 -0.98
N ASN A 170 -5.24 11.92 -2.11
CA ASN A 170 -4.76 12.85 -3.14
C ASN A 170 -4.83 14.32 -2.70
N LEU A 171 -5.94 14.77 -2.11
CA LEU A 171 -6.09 16.18 -1.70
C LEU A 171 -5.09 16.58 -0.60
N LEU A 172 -4.82 15.70 0.37
CA LEU A 172 -3.86 15.99 1.42
C LEU A 172 -2.40 15.90 0.94
N ALA A 173 -2.09 15.03 -0.05
CA ALA A 173 -0.78 14.99 -0.69
C ALA A 173 -0.41 16.31 -1.36
N VAL A 174 -1.36 17.00 -1.99
CA VAL A 174 -1.16 18.31 -2.64
C VAL A 174 -0.57 19.34 -1.68
N LYS A 175 -0.96 19.34 -0.41
CA LYS A 175 -0.54 20.32 0.58
C LYS A 175 0.80 20.01 1.26
N GLN A 176 1.38 18.81 1.01
CA GLN A 176 2.60 18.38 1.70
C GLN A 176 3.86 18.96 1.06
N VAL A 177 4.83 19.30 1.91
CA VAL A 177 6.19 19.74 1.52
C VAL A 177 7.27 18.74 1.96
N ASN A 178 6.90 17.71 2.68
CA ASN A 178 7.76 16.60 3.09
C ASN A 178 7.54 15.43 2.13
N LEU A 179 8.61 14.93 1.50
CA LEU A 179 8.52 13.89 0.46
C LEU A 179 7.99 12.56 1.01
N LYS A 180 8.39 12.17 2.24
CA LYS A 180 7.88 10.95 2.87
C LYS A 180 6.37 11.07 3.16
N ARG A 181 5.89 12.25 3.55
CA ARG A 181 4.45 12.49 3.75
C ARG A 181 3.69 12.49 2.43
N ILE A 182 4.27 13.01 1.35
CA ILE A 182 3.69 12.90 0.00
C ILE A 182 3.51 11.43 -0.36
N LEU A 183 4.56 10.60 -0.19
CA LEU A 183 4.49 9.17 -0.47
C LEU A 183 3.50 8.43 0.45
N ALA A 184 3.36 8.86 1.70
CA ALA A 184 2.37 8.29 2.63
C ALA A 184 0.93 8.55 2.17
N TYR A 185 0.59 9.80 1.82
CA TYR A 185 -0.73 10.15 1.29
C TYR A 185 -0.98 9.53 -0.08
N SER A 186 0.04 9.47 -0.93
CA SER A 186 0.03 8.71 -2.17
C SER A 186 -0.34 7.24 -1.93
N SER A 187 0.29 6.58 -0.94
CA SER A 187 -0.02 5.21 -0.56
C SER A 187 -1.49 5.04 -0.15
N ILE A 188 -2.08 5.98 0.59
CA ILE A 188 -3.50 5.95 0.95
C ILE A 188 -4.38 5.96 -0.31
N ALA A 189 -4.09 6.83 -1.27
CA ALA A 189 -4.82 6.90 -2.54
C ALA A 189 -4.66 5.60 -3.38
N HIS A 190 -3.44 5.06 -3.46
CA HIS A 190 -3.17 3.82 -4.20
C HIS A 190 -3.92 2.61 -3.63
N PHE A 191 -4.03 2.50 -2.31
CA PHE A 191 -4.86 1.45 -1.69
C PHE A 191 -6.36 1.69 -1.90
N GLY A 192 -6.79 2.92 -2.08
CA GLY A 192 -8.14 3.24 -2.57
C GLY A 192 -8.38 2.70 -3.98
N TYR A 193 -7.45 2.90 -4.92
CA TYR A 193 -7.53 2.33 -6.27
C TYR A 193 -7.53 0.80 -6.25
N LEU A 194 -6.70 0.20 -5.41
CA LEU A 194 -6.59 -1.24 -5.26
C LEU A 194 -7.90 -1.86 -4.72
N LEU A 195 -8.58 -1.18 -3.78
CA LEU A 195 -9.91 -1.61 -3.33
C LEU A 195 -10.95 -1.61 -4.46
N ILE A 196 -10.87 -0.66 -5.40
CA ILE A 196 -11.75 -0.68 -6.57
C ILE A 196 -11.51 -1.94 -7.40
N GLY A 197 -10.24 -2.33 -7.59
CA GLY A 197 -9.90 -3.59 -8.23
C GLY A 197 -10.50 -4.81 -7.52
N LEU A 198 -10.52 -4.80 -6.18
CA LEU A 198 -11.15 -5.87 -5.39
C LEU A 198 -12.68 -5.87 -5.50
N ILE A 199 -13.33 -4.71 -5.45
CA ILE A 199 -14.79 -4.58 -5.60
C ILE A 199 -15.24 -5.05 -6.98
N SER A 200 -14.42 -4.78 -7.99
CA SER A 200 -14.67 -5.15 -9.39
C SER A 200 -14.22 -6.58 -9.72
N MET A 201 -14.22 -7.49 -8.74
CA MET A 201 -13.74 -8.85 -8.95
C MET A 201 -14.58 -9.61 -9.97
N THR A 202 -13.91 -9.96 -11.06
CA THR A 202 -14.24 -11.05 -11.97
C THR A 202 -13.10 -12.06 -11.93
N TYR A 203 -13.24 -13.21 -12.54
CA TYR A 203 -12.18 -14.22 -12.62
C TYR A 203 -10.82 -13.66 -13.08
N ALA A 204 -10.81 -12.74 -14.05
CA ALA A 204 -9.60 -12.12 -14.58
C ALA A 204 -9.08 -10.95 -13.72
N SER A 205 -9.79 -10.51 -12.69
CA SER A 205 -9.44 -9.29 -11.97
C SER A 205 -8.48 -9.49 -10.81
N LEU A 206 -8.34 -10.71 -10.29
CA LEU A 206 -7.33 -11.04 -9.26
C LEU A 206 -5.92 -10.84 -9.81
N GLY A 207 -5.65 -11.31 -11.04
CA GLY A 207 -4.40 -11.04 -11.73
C GLY A 207 -4.14 -9.55 -11.90
N ASN A 208 -5.15 -8.78 -12.27
CA ASN A 208 -5.04 -7.33 -12.40
C ASN A 208 -4.65 -6.65 -11.07
N VAL A 209 -5.26 -7.07 -9.96
CA VAL A 209 -4.91 -6.60 -8.61
C VAL A 209 -3.47 -7.00 -8.26
N SER A 210 -3.05 -8.22 -8.59
CA SER A 210 -1.70 -8.71 -8.34
C SER A 210 -0.65 -7.91 -9.11
N VAL A 211 -0.88 -7.62 -10.40
CA VAL A 211 -0.01 -6.75 -11.21
C VAL A 211 0.08 -5.37 -10.60
N TYR A 212 -1.06 -4.80 -10.16
CA TYR A 212 -1.07 -3.48 -9.51
C TYR A 212 -0.24 -3.47 -8.22
N VAL A 213 -0.38 -4.47 -7.37
CA VAL A 213 0.39 -4.61 -6.13
C VAL A 213 1.89 -4.70 -6.42
N ILE A 214 2.30 -5.52 -7.39
CA ILE A 214 3.71 -5.67 -7.78
C ILE A 214 4.28 -4.34 -8.27
N THR A 215 3.58 -3.64 -9.15
CA THR A 215 4.03 -2.35 -9.68
C THR A 215 4.12 -1.29 -8.59
N TYR A 216 3.16 -1.27 -7.66
CA TYR A 216 3.18 -0.38 -6.49
C TYR A 216 4.37 -0.67 -5.57
N VAL A 217 4.65 -1.94 -5.27
CA VAL A 217 5.77 -2.36 -4.41
C VAL A 217 7.11 -1.94 -5.01
N LEU A 218 7.36 -2.27 -6.27
CA LEU A 218 8.60 -1.91 -6.97
C LEU A 218 8.82 -0.40 -6.95
N THR A 219 7.78 0.36 -7.30
CA THR A 219 7.88 1.82 -7.35
C THR A 219 8.12 2.43 -5.96
N THR A 220 7.46 1.89 -4.94
CA THR A 220 7.60 2.36 -3.56
C THR A 220 8.99 2.05 -3.00
N ILE A 221 9.53 0.85 -3.27
CA ILE A 221 10.92 0.49 -2.92
C ILE A 221 11.91 1.44 -3.59
N GLY A 222 11.72 1.73 -4.88
CA GLY A 222 12.57 2.66 -5.61
C GLY A 222 12.52 4.09 -5.05
N ALA A 223 11.32 4.60 -4.74
CA ALA A 223 11.12 5.95 -4.22
C ALA A 223 11.73 6.12 -2.81
N PHE A 224 11.39 5.25 -1.85
CA PHE A 224 11.96 5.30 -0.50
C PHE A 224 13.44 4.92 -0.49
N GLY A 225 13.88 3.99 -1.35
CA GLY A 225 15.28 3.65 -1.54
C GLY A 225 16.10 4.86 -1.98
N ALA A 226 15.58 5.66 -2.92
CA ALA A 226 16.24 6.90 -3.33
C ALA A 226 16.30 7.93 -2.18
N ILE A 227 15.25 8.03 -1.34
CA ILE A 227 15.28 8.87 -0.14
C ILE A 227 16.36 8.40 0.84
N ALA A 228 16.47 7.09 1.07
CA ALA A 228 17.50 6.53 1.94
C ALA A 228 18.92 6.81 1.43
N LEU A 229 19.12 6.84 0.10
CA LEU A 229 20.40 7.15 -0.53
C LEU A 229 20.73 8.66 -0.55
N MET A 230 19.73 9.52 -0.31
CA MET A 230 19.93 10.97 -0.18
C MET A 230 20.50 11.36 1.17
N SER A 231 20.35 10.54 2.19
CA SER A 231 20.76 10.84 3.56
C SER A 231 21.81 9.84 4.04
N SER A 232 22.90 10.35 4.61
CA SER A 232 23.85 9.49 5.32
C SER A 232 23.47 9.41 6.80
N PRO A 233 23.20 8.22 7.34
CA PRO A 233 22.91 8.07 8.76
C PRO A 233 24.10 8.40 9.67
N TYR A 234 25.29 8.50 9.09
CA TYR A 234 26.54 8.76 9.83
C TYR A 234 26.89 10.25 9.93
N ASN A 235 26.41 11.08 9.00
CA ASN A 235 26.84 12.47 8.89
C ASN A 235 25.76 13.49 9.33
N ASN A 236 24.51 13.08 9.46
CA ASN A 236 23.41 13.97 9.82
C ASN A 236 22.41 13.31 10.74
N LEU A 237 21.92 14.09 11.70
CA LEU A 237 20.86 13.67 12.62
C LEU A 237 19.49 13.53 11.92
N ASP A 238 19.29 14.22 10.79
CA ASP A 238 18.01 14.23 10.06
C ASP A 238 18.15 13.69 8.63
N GLU A 239 17.18 12.87 8.19
CA GLU A 239 17.06 12.45 6.80
C GLU A 239 16.61 13.61 5.92
N ALA A 240 16.89 13.53 4.59
CA ALA A 240 16.41 14.48 3.61
C ALA A 240 14.89 14.32 3.41
N GLU A 241 14.10 15.03 4.19
CA GLU A 241 12.64 14.90 4.20
C GLU A 241 11.94 16.01 3.43
N SER A 242 12.50 17.23 3.44
CA SER A 242 11.88 18.40 2.81
C SER A 242 12.09 18.40 1.30
N LEU A 243 11.10 18.83 0.53
CA LEU A 243 11.26 19.08 -0.91
C LEU A 243 12.37 20.06 -1.20
N ALA A 244 12.69 20.98 -0.29
CA ALA A 244 13.80 21.91 -0.43
C ALA A 244 15.16 21.20 -0.50
N ASP A 245 15.33 20.06 0.18
CA ASP A 245 16.55 19.24 0.15
C ASP A 245 16.83 18.68 -1.25
N TYR A 246 15.77 18.46 -2.04
CA TYR A 246 15.81 17.91 -3.40
C TYR A 246 15.96 18.99 -4.48
N ARG A 247 15.91 20.29 -4.11
CA ARG A 247 16.01 21.37 -5.10
C ARG A 247 17.35 21.32 -5.83
N GLY A 248 17.27 21.29 -7.16
CA GLY A 248 18.44 21.25 -8.02
C GLY A 248 19.23 19.94 -7.92
N LEU A 249 18.60 18.84 -7.51
CA LEU A 249 19.25 17.54 -7.37
C LEU A 249 19.85 17.04 -8.69
N PHE A 250 19.22 17.35 -9.82
CA PHE A 250 19.71 16.99 -11.15
C PHE A 250 21.15 17.46 -11.39
N TRP A 251 21.48 18.67 -11.00
CA TRP A 251 22.82 19.25 -11.21
C TRP A 251 23.89 18.65 -10.31
N ARG A 252 23.49 18.01 -9.22
CA ARG A 252 24.41 17.40 -8.24
C ARG A 252 24.50 15.87 -8.39
N ARG A 253 23.38 15.22 -8.69
CA ARG A 253 23.21 13.75 -8.72
C ARG A 253 22.24 13.33 -9.82
N PRO A 254 22.63 13.39 -11.08
CA PRO A 254 21.70 13.17 -12.22
C PRO A 254 21.09 11.77 -12.20
N VAL A 255 21.85 10.72 -11.87
CA VAL A 255 21.34 9.35 -11.86
C VAL A 255 20.28 9.14 -10.76
N LEU A 256 20.52 9.66 -9.55
CA LEU A 256 19.53 9.56 -8.48
C LEU A 256 18.27 10.37 -8.79
N THR A 257 18.42 11.51 -9.46
CA THR A 257 17.30 12.30 -9.97
C THR A 257 16.50 11.54 -11.02
N ALA A 258 17.18 10.86 -11.95
CA ALA A 258 16.52 10.01 -12.95
C ALA A 258 15.70 8.89 -12.28
N VAL A 259 16.28 8.20 -11.28
CA VAL A 259 15.56 7.20 -10.48
C VAL A 259 14.29 7.78 -9.87
N LEU A 260 14.39 8.87 -9.10
CA LEU A 260 13.23 9.50 -8.48
C LEU A 260 12.20 9.98 -9.52
N THR A 261 12.65 10.51 -10.64
CA THR A 261 11.79 10.92 -11.75
C THR A 261 10.98 9.74 -12.28
N VAL A 262 11.62 8.60 -12.55
CA VAL A 262 10.94 7.38 -12.99
C VAL A 262 9.93 6.91 -11.94
N MET A 263 10.28 6.94 -10.64
CA MET A 263 9.34 6.55 -9.58
C MET A 263 8.13 7.49 -9.49
N MET A 264 8.35 8.81 -9.60
CA MET A 264 7.24 9.78 -9.60
C MET A 264 6.33 9.62 -10.83
N LEU A 265 6.88 9.40 -12.01
CA LEU A 265 6.11 9.11 -13.24
C LEU A 265 5.31 7.81 -13.11
N CYS A 266 5.91 6.79 -12.49
CA CYS A 266 5.25 5.51 -12.27
C CYS A 266 4.08 5.64 -11.27
N LEU A 267 4.25 6.32 -10.15
CA LEU A 267 3.17 6.59 -9.20
C LEU A 267 2.06 7.46 -9.83
N ALA A 268 2.42 8.42 -10.66
CA ALA A 268 1.46 9.21 -11.43
C ALA A 268 0.65 8.35 -12.42
N GLY A 269 1.25 7.26 -12.92
CA GLY A 269 0.64 6.39 -13.93
C GLY A 269 0.82 6.94 -15.34
N ILE A 270 2.00 7.47 -15.64
CA ILE A 270 2.33 7.93 -17.01
C ILE A 270 2.65 6.72 -17.89
N PRO A 271 2.18 6.70 -19.16
CA PRO A 271 2.54 5.64 -20.13
C PRO A 271 4.04 5.35 -20.16
N LEU A 272 4.41 4.13 -20.55
CA LEU A 272 5.77 3.59 -20.52
C LEU A 272 6.32 3.27 -19.12
N THR A 273 5.51 3.37 -18.08
CA THR A 273 5.87 2.93 -16.74
C THR A 273 4.93 1.83 -16.23
N ALA A 274 5.44 0.97 -15.35
CA ALA A 274 4.65 -0.12 -14.76
C ALA A 274 3.37 0.36 -14.08
N GLY A 275 3.39 1.55 -13.44
CA GLY A 275 2.23 2.11 -12.75
C GLY A 275 1.06 2.45 -13.66
N PHE A 276 1.34 2.81 -14.92
CA PHE A 276 0.27 2.97 -15.93
C PHE A 276 -0.44 1.64 -16.18
N ILE A 277 0.31 0.56 -16.37
CA ILE A 277 -0.25 -0.77 -16.63
C ILE A 277 -1.16 -1.20 -15.48
N GLY A 278 -0.67 -1.09 -14.23
CA GLY A 278 -1.46 -1.45 -13.05
C GLY A 278 -2.77 -0.65 -12.95
N LYS A 279 -2.71 0.69 -13.09
CA LYS A 279 -3.92 1.53 -13.05
C LYS A 279 -4.89 1.22 -14.18
N PHE A 280 -4.36 1.01 -15.39
CA PHE A 280 -5.17 0.69 -16.58
C PHE A 280 -5.94 -0.62 -16.38
N LEU A 281 -5.29 -1.67 -15.86
CA LEU A 281 -5.94 -2.94 -15.57
C LEU A 281 -7.05 -2.82 -14.53
N VAL A 282 -6.86 -2.02 -13.48
CA VAL A 282 -7.91 -1.78 -12.47
C VAL A 282 -9.07 -0.97 -13.06
N ILE A 283 -8.81 0.03 -13.92
CA ILE A 283 -9.87 0.77 -14.63
C ILE A 283 -10.64 -0.18 -15.54
N MET A 284 -9.96 -1.05 -16.30
CA MET A 284 -10.60 -2.04 -17.15
C MET A 284 -11.51 -2.98 -16.33
N ALA A 285 -11.06 -3.47 -15.18
CA ALA A 285 -11.88 -4.30 -14.30
C ALA A 285 -13.15 -3.56 -13.86
N ALA A 286 -13.04 -2.30 -13.44
CA ALA A 286 -14.18 -1.49 -13.03
C ALA A 286 -15.17 -1.22 -14.19
N VAL A 287 -14.67 -0.99 -15.40
CA VAL A 287 -15.50 -0.78 -16.61
C VAL A 287 -16.22 -2.08 -17.01
N THR A 288 -15.51 -3.21 -17.00
CA THR A 288 -16.10 -4.52 -17.35
C THR A 288 -17.24 -4.91 -16.41
N THR A 289 -17.13 -4.58 -15.13
CA THR A 289 -18.17 -4.81 -14.13
C THR A 289 -19.19 -3.67 -14.04
N GLN A 290 -19.17 -2.71 -14.97
CA GLN A 290 -20.06 -1.56 -15.05
C GLN A 290 -20.02 -0.61 -13.83
N HIS A 291 -18.96 -0.65 -13.04
CA HIS A 291 -18.74 0.28 -11.93
C HIS A 291 -18.17 1.63 -12.43
N TRP A 292 -18.90 2.30 -13.33
CA TRP A 292 -18.48 3.54 -14.00
C TRP A 292 -18.06 4.66 -13.05
N PHE A 293 -18.78 4.80 -11.93
CA PHE A 293 -18.44 5.79 -10.90
C PHE A 293 -17.06 5.52 -10.29
N LEU A 294 -16.74 4.26 -10.00
CA LEU A 294 -15.44 3.90 -9.44
C LEU A 294 -14.30 4.06 -10.46
N ALA A 295 -14.54 3.72 -11.72
CA ALA A 295 -13.59 3.98 -12.81
C ALA A 295 -13.30 5.49 -12.94
N ALA A 296 -14.34 6.34 -12.91
CA ALA A 296 -14.18 7.79 -12.91
C ALA A 296 -13.38 8.30 -11.71
N MET A 297 -13.58 7.72 -10.51
CA MET A 297 -12.83 8.08 -9.30
C MET A 297 -11.33 7.78 -9.43
N ILE A 298 -10.92 6.70 -10.12
CA ILE A 298 -9.50 6.42 -10.39
C ILE A 298 -8.93 7.49 -11.31
N ILE A 299 -9.64 7.85 -12.37
CA ILE A 299 -9.19 8.86 -13.36
C ILE A 299 -9.02 10.23 -12.69
N VAL A 300 -10.04 10.69 -11.95
CA VAL A 300 -9.99 11.98 -11.24
C VAL A 300 -8.87 11.99 -10.18
N GLY A 301 -8.79 10.93 -9.37
CA GLY A 301 -7.75 10.81 -8.36
C GLY A 301 -6.33 10.78 -8.96
N SER A 302 -6.14 10.10 -10.09
CA SER A 302 -4.86 10.07 -10.82
C SER A 302 -4.52 11.45 -11.39
N GLY A 303 -5.51 12.20 -11.89
CA GLY A 303 -5.33 13.57 -12.35
C GLY A 303 -4.85 14.52 -11.24
N ILE A 304 -5.43 14.41 -10.03
CA ILE A 304 -4.94 15.17 -8.85
C ILE A 304 -3.52 14.71 -8.48
N GLY A 305 -3.27 13.39 -8.54
CA GLY A 305 -1.98 12.78 -8.25
C GLY A 305 -0.87 13.33 -9.13
N LEU A 306 -1.13 13.49 -10.41
CA LEU A 306 -0.18 14.03 -11.38
C LEU A 306 0.43 15.37 -10.90
N TYR A 307 -0.38 16.26 -10.32
CA TYR A 307 0.08 17.55 -9.87
C TYR A 307 1.19 17.47 -8.82
N TYR A 308 1.00 16.70 -7.74
CA TYR A 308 2.00 16.67 -6.67
C TYR A 308 3.23 15.83 -7.03
N TYR A 309 3.10 14.82 -7.90
CA TYR A 309 4.27 14.10 -8.41
C TYR A 309 5.12 14.96 -9.36
N LEU A 310 4.47 15.70 -10.28
CA LEU A 310 5.18 16.65 -11.14
C LEU A 310 5.85 17.77 -10.34
N ARG A 311 5.21 18.24 -9.26
CA ARG A 311 5.82 19.24 -8.37
C ARG A 311 7.14 18.74 -7.78
N VAL A 312 7.24 17.49 -7.34
CA VAL A 312 8.49 16.90 -6.86
C VAL A 312 9.54 16.93 -7.97
N MET A 313 9.17 16.52 -9.18
CA MET A 313 10.06 16.52 -10.34
C MET A 313 10.55 17.93 -10.66
N VAL A 314 9.66 18.91 -10.78
CA VAL A 314 10.03 20.30 -11.06
C VAL A 314 11.07 20.80 -10.06
N VAL A 315 10.88 20.55 -8.76
CA VAL A 315 11.83 20.96 -7.72
C VAL A 315 13.22 20.35 -7.95
N MET A 316 13.31 19.09 -8.37
CA MET A 316 14.60 18.42 -8.63
C MET A 316 15.37 19.03 -9.80
N TYR A 317 14.68 19.58 -10.81
CA TYR A 317 15.29 20.19 -12.01
C TYR A 317 15.48 21.72 -11.91
N MET A 318 15.02 22.36 -10.84
CA MET A 318 15.24 23.79 -10.60
C MET A 318 16.74 24.13 -10.40
N THR A 319 17.07 25.40 -10.40
CA THR A 319 18.41 25.89 -10.05
C THR A 319 18.78 25.48 -8.64
N PRO A 320 20.03 25.01 -8.39
CA PRO A 320 20.48 24.66 -7.05
C PRO A 320 20.36 25.82 -6.07
N PRO A 321 20.12 25.57 -4.77
CA PRO A 321 20.20 26.59 -3.74
C PRO A 321 21.67 27.00 -3.52
N GLU A 322 21.89 28.20 -2.94
CA GLU A 322 23.24 28.71 -2.63
C GLU A 322 24.01 27.77 -1.69
N THR A 323 23.34 27.20 -0.72
CA THR A 323 23.90 26.21 0.23
C THR A 323 23.20 24.85 0.05
N PRO A 324 23.69 24.01 -0.89
CA PRO A 324 23.08 22.70 -1.10
C PRO A 324 23.43 21.75 0.07
N ARG A 325 22.49 20.90 0.45
CA ARG A 325 22.74 19.82 1.39
C ARG A 325 23.74 18.82 0.79
N ILE A 326 24.87 18.59 1.47
CA ILE A 326 25.96 17.71 1.04
C ILE A 326 26.11 16.63 2.10
N ASP A 327 25.27 15.63 2.10
CA ASP A 327 25.27 14.59 3.14
C ASP A 327 25.27 13.16 2.61
N ALA A 328 25.07 12.97 1.31
CA ALA A 328 25.04 11.65 0.74
C ALA A 328 26.36 11.26 0.03
N GLU A 329 26.71 9.98 0.12
CA GLU A 329 27.94 9.45 -0.48
C GLU A 329 27.91 9.53 -2.02
N LYS A 330 29.06 9.87 -2.61
CA LYS A 330 29.18 10.01 -4.08
C LYS A 330 29.06 8.67 -4.80
N GLU A 331 29.52 7.59 -4.18
CA GLU A 331 29.61 6.23 -4.77
C GLU A 331 28.42 5.33 -4.39
N TRP A 332 27.26 5.91 -4.14
CA TRP A 332 26.06 5.17 -3.73
C TRP A 332 25.65 4.05 -4.70
N GLY A 333 25.91 4.22 -6.00
CA GLY A 333 25.56 3.24 -7.03
C GLY A 333 26.37 1.95 -6.98
N GLN A 334 27.51 1.94 -6.28
CA GLN A 334 28.34 0.74 -6.07
C GLN A 334 27.95 -0.02 -4.79
N LYS A 335 27.12 0.56 -3.93
CA LYS A 335 26.63 -0.08 -2.71
C LYS A 335 25.40 -0.93 -3.01
N VAL A 336 25.18 -1.98 -2.22
CA VAL A 336 24.08 -2.94 -2.37
C VAL A 336 22.72 -2.23 -2.48
N GLY A 337 22.44 -1.22 -1.64
CA GLY A 337 21.20 -0.45 -1.71
C GLY A 337 21.06 0.35 -3.01
N GLY A 338 22.15 0.90 -3.53
CA GLY A 338 22.14 1.62 -4.80
C GLY A 338 21.89 0.69 -6.00
N ILE A 339 22.57 -0.45 -6.02
CA ILE A 339 22.36 -1.49 -7.05
C ILE A 339 20.91 -1.96 -7.04
N MET A 340 20.35 -2.22 -5.86
CA MET A 340 18.94 -2.62 -5.72
C MET A 340 17.98 -1.56 -6.30
N VAL A 341 18.19 -0.30 -5.99
CA VAL A 341 17.35 0.80 -6.50
C VAL A 341 17.45 0.93 -8.02
N LEU A 342 18.64 0.73 -8.60
CA LEU A 342 18.84 0.72 -10.07
C LEU A 342 18.15 -0.47 -10.73
N ILE A 343 18.26 -1.67 -10.16
CA ILE A 343 17.55 -2.87 -10.66
C ILE A 343 16.03 -2.65 -10.63
N VAL A 344 15.50 -2.12 -9.53
CA VAL A 344 14.06 -1.82 -9.40
C VAL A 344 13.63 -0.78 -10.44
N THR A 345 14.47 0.24 -10.70
CA THR A 345 14.17 1.25 -11.71
C THR A 345 14.10 0.64 -13.11
N ALA A 346 15.07 -0.21 -13.44
CA ALA A 346 15.06 -0.94 -14.72
C ALA A 346 13.83 -1.84 -14.84
N ALA A 347 13.47 -2.57 -13.78
CA ALA A 347 12.28 -3.43 -13.76
C ALA A 347 10.98 -2.63 -13.99
N VAL A 348 10.82 -1.46 -13.35
CA VAL A 348 9.65 -0.59 -13.53
C VAL A 348 9.51 -0.11 -14.97
N LEU A 349 10.61 0.22 -15.65
CA LEU A 349 10.60 0.62 -17.06
C LEU A 349 10.34 -0.58 -17.97
N LEU A 350 10.98 -1.72 -17.72
CA LEU A 350 10.78 -2.95 -18.51
C LEU A 350 9.32 -3.40 -18.47
N ILE A 351 8.71 -3.46 -17.27
CA ILE A 351 7.29 -3.82 -17.11
C ILE A 351 6.38 -2.79 -17.81
N GLY A 352 6.77 -1.52 -17.80
CA GLY A 352 6.00 -0.47 -18.47
C GLY A 352 6.00 -0.57 -20.00
N VAL A 353 7.08 -1.08 -20.60
CA VAL A 353 7.22 -1.25 -22.05
C VAL A 353 6.76 -2.64 -22.51
N TYR A 354 7.03 -3.68 -21.71
CA TYR A 354 6.71 -5.08 -22.02
C TYR A 354 6.00 -5.74 -20.82
N PRO A 355 4.69 -5.50 -20.64
CA PRO A 355 3.94 -5.97 -19.48
C PRO A 355 3.53 -7.45 -19.57
N ASP A 356 3.52 -8.08 -20.76
CA ASP A 356 2.98 -9.42 -20.99
C ASP A 356 3.50 -10.49 -20.02
N PRO A 357 4.82 -10.58 -19.71
CA PRO A 357 5.30 -11.64 -18.83
C PRO A 357 4.70 -11.57 -17.43
N ILE A 358 4.51 -10.36 -16.88
CA ILE A 358 3.97 -10.19 -15.54
C ILE A 358 2.45 -10.42 -15.51
N ILE A 359 1.75 -10.05 -16.60
CA ILE A 359 0.32 -10.31 -16.75
C ILE A 359 0.07 -11.80 -16.87
N GLN A 360 0.84 -12.52 -17.69
CA GLN A 360 0.72 -13.98 -17.84
C GLN A 360 1.01 -14.69 -16.53
N LEU A 361 2.08 -14.33 -15.83
CA LEU A 361 2.41 -14.89 -14.52
C LEU A 361 1.26 -14.68 -13.51
N ALA A 362 0.64 -13.51 -13.51
CA ALA A 362 -0.48 -13.20 -12.64
C ALA A 362 -1.72 -14.01 -12.97
N LEU A 363 -1.99 -14.27 -14.26
CA LEU A 363 -3.11 -15.10 -14.72
C LEU A 363 -2.87 -16.59 -14.43
N GLU A 364 -1.65 -17.10 -14.59
CA GLU A 364 -1.32 -18.49 -14.26
C GLU A 364 -1.52 -18.79 -12.77
N THR A 365 -1.22 -17.85 -11.90
CA THR A 365 -1.46 -18.01 -10.45
C THR A 365 -2.94 -18.06 -10.09
N GLU A 366 -3.83 -17.49 -10.89
CA GLU A 366 -5.28 -17.61 -10.73
C GLU A 366 -5.78 -19.04 -11.00
N ILE A 367 -5.26 -19.69 -12.03
CA ILE A 367 -5.64 -21.07 -12.40
C ILE A 367 -5.28 -22.07 -11.29
N LEU A 368 -4.21 -21.80 -10.55
CA LEU A 368 -3.73 -22.63 -9.43
C LEU A 368 -4.44 -22.30 -8.10
N SER A 369 -5.34 -21.32 -8.05
CA SER A 369 -6.02 -20.95 -6.82
C SER A 369 -7.15 -21.93 -6.47
N PRO A 370 -7.37 -22.26 -5.19
CA PRO A 370 -8.53 -23.05 -4.75
C PRO A 370 -9.89 -22.49 -5.19
N LEU A 371 -9.93 -21.22 -5.50
CA LEU A 371 -11.10 -20.50 -6.02
C LEU A 371 -11.52 -20.95 -7.41
N HIS A 372 -10.58 -21.27 -8.29
CA HIS A 372 -10.91 -21.80 -9.62
C HIS A 372 -11.67 -23.11 -9.50
N PHE A 373 -11.32 -23.93 -8.50
CA PHE A 373 -12.02 -25.19 -8.23
C PHE A 373 -13.44 -24.99 -7.65
N MET A 374 -13.63 -24.00 -6.79
CA MET A 374 -14.94 -23.70 -6.19
C MET A 374 -15.94 -23.08 -7.17
N LEU A 375 -15.47 -22.23 -8.07
CA LEU A 375 -16.31 -21.51 -9.01
C LEU A 375 -16.54 -22.28 -10.32
N SER A 376 -15.72 -23.26 -10.63
CA SER A 376 -15.96 -24.20 -11.74
C SER A 376 -17.02 -25.26 -11.43
N GLN A 377 -17.49 -25.34 -10.18
CA GLN A 377 -18.57 -26.25 -9.75
C GLN A 377 -19.95 -25.56 -9.62
N GLN A 378 -20.04 -24.27 -9.90
CA GLN A 378 -21.30 -23.53 -10.06
C GLN A 378 -21.63 -23.31 -11.55
#